data_1bc577df1574b24cee5a4a7942670087
#
_entry.id   1bc577df1574b24cee5a4a7942670087
#
_cell.length_a   1.000
_cell.length_b   1.000
_cell.length_c   1.000
_cell.angle_alpha   90.00
_cell.angle_beta   90.00
_cell.angle_gamma   90.00
#
_symmetry.space_group_name_H-M   'P 1'
#
loop_
_entity.id
_entity.type
_entity.pdbx_description
1 polymer ?
#
loop_
_entity_poly.entity_id
_entity_poly.type
_entity_poly.pdbx_seq_one_letter_code
_entity_poly.pdbx_strand_id
1 'polypeptide(L)'
;LSEIIKMADPLSTAKFIKFVTVFRPEEMPGQKRKLLPWPYVEGLRMDEAMHPLTILSTGLYGHDLLNQNGAPLRLVVPWKYGFKSIKSISSIRFVDEQPDATWSMLAPSEYGFYSNVNNLVDHPRWSQGTERRIGEFKRRKTMMYNGYEAEVGHLYKGMDLRKYY
;
A
#
# COMPACT_ATOMS: atom_id res chain seq x y z
N LEU A 1 5.59 -5.28 -10.74
CA LEU A 1 5.91 -3.84 -10.82
C LEU A 1 7.37 -3.62 -11.26
N SER A 2 8.31 -4.40 -10.73
CA SER A 2 9.75 -4.24 -11.04
C SER A 2 10.09 -4.21 -12.51
N GLU A 3 9.45 -5.03 -13.35
CA GLU A 3 9.70 -5.03 -14.80
C GLU A 3 9.26 -3.72 -15.47
N ILE A 4 8.14 -3.13 -15.02
CA ILE A 4 7.70 -1.82 -15.52
C ILE A 4 8.67 -0.72 -15.12
N ILE A 5 9.21 -0.78 -13.88
CA ILE A 5 10.23 0.18 -13.43
C ILE A 5 11.50 0.09 -14.29
N LYS A 6 11.98 -1.14 -14.56
CA LYS A 6 13.14 -1.36 -15.41
C LYS A 6 12.93 -0.83 -16.84
N MET A 7 11.73 -1.05 -17.40
CA MET A 7 11.39 -0.53 -18.73
C MET A 7 11.30 0.99 -18.78
N ALA A 8 10.88 1.63 -17.67
CA ALA A 8 10.76 3.07 -17.57
C ALA A 8 12.13 3.78 -17.38
N ASP A 9 13.15 3.03 -16.98
CA ASP A 9 14.53 3.48 -16.76
C ASP A 9 14.61 4.82 -15.98
N PRO A 10 14.11 4.86 -14.73
CA PRO A 10 14.06 6.10 -13.96
C PRO A 10 15.46 6.62 -13.64
N LEU A 11 15.58 7.94 -13.50
CA LEU A 11 16.82 8.58 -13.07
C LEU A 11 17.29 8.00 -11.72
N SER A 12 18.60 7.93 -11.52
CA SER A 12 19.23 7.43 -10.28
C SER A 12 18.87 8.25 -9.03
N THR A 13 18.35 9.45 -9.20
CA THR A 13 17.81 10.30 -8.12
C THR A 13 16.46 9.84 -7.58
N ALA A 14 15.73 9.00 -8.33
CA ALA A 14 14.43 8.51 -7.89
C ALA A 14 14.59 7.53 -6.71
N LYS A 15 14.01 7.89 -5.57
CA LYS A 15 14.06 7.11 -4.33
C LYS A 15 12.73 6.47 -3.98
N PHE A 16 11.64 7.02 -4.50
CA PHE A 16 10.28 6.59 -4.22
C PHE A 16 9.44 6.54 -5.49
N ILE A 17 8.33 5.80 -5.40
CA ILE A 17 7.28 5.81 -6.41
C ILE A 17 6.01 6.35 -5.78
N LYS A 18 5.40 7.32 -6.46
CA LYS A 18 4.11 7.90 -6.11
C LYS A 18 3.02 7.36 -7.04
N PHE A 19 1.97 6.83 -6.46
CA PHE A 19 0.78 6.34 -7.16
C PHE A 19 -0.38 7.28 -6.90
N VAL A 20 -1.18 7.54 -7.92
CA VAL A 20 -2.37 8.39 -7.83
C VAL A 20 -3.56 7.64 -8.42
N THR A 21 -4.68 7.62 -7.70
CA THR A 21 -5.93 7.03 -8.21
C THR A 21 -6.65 7.95 -9.18
N VAL A 22 -7.51 7.37 -10.02
CA VAL A 22 -8.39 8.14 -10.90
C VAL A 22 -9.35 8.99 -10.07
N PHE A 23 -9.61 10.23 -10.53
CA PHE A 23 -10.59 11.12 -9.91
C PHE A 23 -11.74 11.40 -10.88
N ARG A 24 -12.85 10.70 -10.67
CA ARG A 24 -14.08 10.77 -11.49
C ARG A 24 -15.32 10.74 -10.61
N PRO A 25 -15.63 11.80 -9.86
CA PRO A 25 -16.70 11.79 -8.86
C PRO A 25 -18.09 11.49 -9.46
N GLU A 26 -18.31 11.75 -10.74
CA GLU A 26 -19.60 11.43 -11.39
C GLU A 26 -19.79 9.92 -11.62
N GLU A 27 -18.71 9.18 -11.88
CA GLU A 27 -18.70 7.72 -12.04
C GLU A 27 -18.43 7.00 -10.72
N MET A 28 -17.79 7.68 -9.76
CA MET A 28 -17.33 7.13 -8.48
C MET A 28 -17.95 7.94 -7.31
N PRO A 29 -19.22 7.68 -6.95
CA PRO A 29 -19.95 8.50 -5.95
C PRO A 29 -19.26 8.62 -4.59
N GLY A 30 -18.44 7.65 -4.21
CA GLY A 30 -17.62 7.71 -3.00
C GLY A 30 -16.65 8.89 -2.96
N GLN A 31 -16.21 9.37 -4.13
CA GLN A 31 -15.30 10.51 -4.26
C GLN A 31 -15.99 11.88 -4.03
N LYS A 32 -17.31 11.93 -4.05
CA LYS A 32 -18.09 13.13 -3.68
C LYS A 32 -18.10 13.36 -2.16
N ARG A 33 -17.83 12.31 -1.39
CA ARG A 33 -17.80 12.41 0.07
C ARG A 33 -16.48 13.03 0.54
N LYS A 34 -16.57 14.06 1.40
CA LYS A 34 -15.40 14.73 1.99
C LYS A 34 -14.74 13.93 3.13
N LEU A 35 -14.64 12.61 2.98
CA LEU A 35 -14.03 11.72 3.98
C LEU A 35 -12.52 11.60 3.78
N LEU A 36 -12.05 11.72 2.53
CA LEU A 36 -10.65 11.64 2.16
C LEU A 36 -10.29 12.80 1.22
N PRO A 37 -9.05 13.29 1.25
CA PRO A 37 -8.54 14.18 0.20
C PRO A 37 -8.38 13.37 -1.10
N TRP A 38 -9.16 13.74 -2.12
CA TRP A 38 -9.07 13.12 -3.44
C TRP A 38 -8.24 13.99 -4.40
N PRO A 39 -7.51 13.40 -5.36
CA PRO A 39 -7.35 11.95 -5.62
C PRO A 39 -6.59 11.24 -4.49
N TYR A 40 -6.89 9.96 -4.27
CA TYR A 40 -6.15 9.13 -3.32
C TYR A 40 -4.72 8.92 -3.80
N VAL A 41 -3.75 9.09 -2.90
CA VAL A 41 -2.31 8.99 -3.17
C VAL A 41 -1.68 7.95 -2.25
N GLU A 42 -0.80 7.14 -2.80
CA GLU A 42 0.08 6.25 -2.06
C GLU A 42 1.52 6.32 -2.55
N GLY A 43 2.44 5.86 -1.70
CA GLY A 43 3.85 5.80 -2.03
C GLY A 43 4.51 4.52 -1.57
N LEU A 44 5.56 4.14 -2.29
CA LEU A 44 6.49 3.08 -1.90
C LEU A 44 7.92 3.60 -2.04
N ARG A 45 8.80 3.12 -1.18
CA ARG A 45 10.23 3.26 -1.38
C ARG A 45 10.66 2.41 -2.59
N MET A 46 11.72 2.80 -3.30
CA MET A 46 12.12 2.14 -4.55
C MET A 46 12.43 0.64 -4.35
N ASP A 47 13.09 0.26 -3.26
CA ASP A 47 13.39 -1.14 -2.96
C ASP A 47 12.12 -1.97 -2.65
N GLU A 48 11.12 -1.38 -1.98
CA GLU A 48 9.80 -2.00 -1.79
C GLU A 48 9.10 -2.23 -3.13
N ALA A 49 9.15 -1.24 -4.02
CA ALA A 49 8.54 -1.31 -5.34
C ALA A 49 9.22 -2.31 -6.28
N MET A 50 10.54 -2.48 -6.13
CA MET A 50 11.33 -3.46 -6.88
C MET A 50 11.21 -4.89 -6.36
N HIS A 51 10.65 -5.07 -5.16
CA HIS A 51 10.52 -6.40 -4.57
C HIS A 51 9.56 -7.28 -5.38
N PRO A 52 9.86 -8.58 -5.60
CA PRO A 52 9.03 -9.48 -6.42
C PRO A 52 7.58 -9.62 -5.93
N LEU A 53 7.33 -9.50 -4.62
CA LEU A 53 5.99 -9.55 -4.04
C LEU A 53 5.17 -8.27 -4.26
N THR A 54 5.77 -7.18 -4.73
CA THR A 54 5.04 -5.97 -5.14
C THR A 54 4.55 -6.11 -6.55
N ILE A 55 3.26 -6.32 -6.72
CA ILE A 55 2.67 -6.56 -8.04
C ILE A 55 1.63 -5.51 -8.42
N LEU A 56 1.48 -5.29 -9.72
CA LEU A 56 0.34 -4.63 -10.32
C LEU A 56 -0.63 -5.70 -10.82
N SER A 57 -1.88 -5.63 -10.39
CA SER A 57 -2.91 -6.58 -10.77
C SER A 57 -3.93 -5.93 -11.69
N THR A 58 -4.27 -6.62 -12.77
CA THR A 58 -5.33 -6.27 -13.73
C THR A 58 -6.51 -7.23 -13.64
N GLY A 59 -6.37 -8.34 -12.89
CA GLY A 59 -7.38 -9.38 -12.77
C GLY A 59 -7.39 -10.07 -11.41
N LEU A 60 -8.40 -10.89 -11.18
CA LEU A 60 -8.58 -11.69 -9.98
C LEU A 60 -9.30 -13.00 -10.35
N TYR A 61 -8.74 -14.14 -9.95
CA TYR A 61 -9.28 -15.47 -10.23
C TYR A 61 -9.56 -15.75 -11.72
N GLY A 62 -8.69 -15.28 -12.62
CA GLY A 62 -8.82 -15.49 -14.06
C GLY A 62 -9.80 -14.54 -14.78
N HIS A 63 -10.33 -13.53 -14.08
CA HIS A 63 -11.23 -12.52 -14.61
C HIS A 63 -10.63 -11.12 -14.45
N ASP A 64 -11.04 -10.19 -15.30
CA ASP A 64 -10.68 -8.76 -15.15
C ASP A 64 -11.16 -8.22 -13.79
N LEU A 65 -10.45 -7.22 -13.27
CA LEU A 65 -10.84 -6.55 -12.04
C LEU A 65 -12.22 -5.89 -12.21
N LEU A 66 -13.10 -6.13 -11.25
CA LEU A 66 -14.31 -5.32 -11.10
C LEU A 66 -13.95 -3.90 -10.62
N ASN A 67 -14.82 -2.93 -10.90
CA ASN A 67 -14.61 -1.53 -10.52
C ASN A 67 -14.31 -1.36 -9.02
N GLN A 68 -15.09 -2.01 -8.14
CA GLN A 68 -14.87 -1.97 -6.69
C GLN A 68 -13.56 -2.63 -6.24
N ASN A 69 -13.00 -3.53 -7.04
CA ASN A 69 -11.73 -4.21 -6.75
C ASN A 69 -10.52 -3.39 -7.21
N GLY A 70 -10.76 -2.30 -7.95
CA GLY A 70 -9.73 -1.36 -8.36
C GLY A 70 -9.34 -1.40 -9.82
N ALA A 71 -10.29 -1.77 -10.71
CA ALA A 71 -10.09 -1.69 -12.16
C ALA A 71 -9.62 -0.28 -12.60
N PRO A 72 -8.85 -0.16 -13.69
CA PRO A 72 -8.30 -1.27 -14.49
C PRO A 72 -7.01 -1.85 -13.90
N LEU A 73 -6.34 -1.15 -13.00
CA LEU A 73 -5.04 -1.49 -12.44
C LEU A 73 -4.98 -1.15 -10.96
N ARG A 74 -4.54 -2.11 -10.14
CA ARG A 74 -4.29 -1.89 -8.72
C ARG A 74 -2.93 -2.37 -8.28
N LEU A 75 -2.41 -1.75 -7.21
CA LEU A 75 -1.24 -2.22 -6.50
C LEU A 75 -1.62 -3.32 -5.51
N VAL A 76 -0.74 -4.30 -5.33
CA VAL A 76 -0.81 -5.32 -4.27
C VAL A 76 0.55 -5.40 -3.58
N VAL A 77 0.56 -5.15 -2.27
CA VAL A 77 1.75 -5.23 -1.41
C VAL A 77 1.37 -6.07 -0.19
N PRO A 78 1.57 -7.41 -0.24
CA PRO A 78 0.92 -8.34 0.68
C PRO A 78 1.41 -8.24 2.14
N TRP A 79 2.55 -7.65 2.39
CA TRP A 79 3.11 -7.48 3.75
C TRP A 79 2.72 -6.16 4.43
N LYS A 80 1.99 -5.29 3.72
CA LYS A 80 1.52 -4.00 4.24
C LYS A 80 0.02 -4.05 4.52
N TYR A 81 -0.46 -3.10 5.32
CA TYR A 81 -1.89 -2.91 5.52
C TYR A 81 -2.60 -2.57 4.20
N GLY A 82 -3.83 -3.05 4.05
CA GLY A 82 -4.56 -3.06 2.78
C GLY A 82 -4.72 -1.69 2.10
N PHE A 83 -4.74 -0.60 2.86
CA PHE A 83 -4.86 0.74 2.29
C PHE A 83 -3.64 1.17 1.45
N LYS A 84 -2.47 0.56 1.68
CA LYS A 84 -1.26 0.75 0.85
C LYS A 84 -1.42 0.20 -0.56
N SER A 85 -2.33 -0.74 -0.75
CA SER A 85 -2.62 -1.36 -2.04
C SER A 85 -3.63 -0.53 -2.83
N ILE A 86 -3.19 0.65 -3.29
CA ILE A 86 -4.00 1.64 -4.02
C ILE A 86 -4.71 1.03 -5.23
N LYS A 87 -5.96 1.46 -5.45
CA LYS A 87 -6.86 0.99 -6.50
C LYS A 87 -7.00 2.01 -7.64
N SER A 88 -7.43 1.53 -8.80
CA SER A 88 -7.79 2.37 -9.95
C SER A 88 -6.71 3.39 -10.27
N ILE A 89 -5.49 2.92 -10.43
CA ILE A 89 -4.30 3.75 -10.64
C ILE A 89 -4.42 4.47 -11.99
N SER A 90 -4.26 5.79 -11.97
CA SER A 90 -4.22 6.66 -13.15
C SER A 90 -2.82 7.22 -13.42
N SER A 91 -1.94 7.25 -12.40
CA SER A 91 -0.58 7.78 -12.56
C SER A 91 0.39 7.06 -11.64
N ILE A 92 1.57 6.76 -12.18
CA ILE A 92 2.74 6.23 -11.47
C ILE A 92 3.89 7.19 -11.78
N ARG A 93 4.51 7.76 -10.74
CA ARG A 93 5.59 8.75 -10.88
C ARG A 93 6.79 8.34 -10.04
N PHE A 94 7.98 8.52 -10.59
CA PHE A 94 9.24 8.39 -9.86
C PHE A 94 9.59 9.74 -9.23
N VAL A 95 9.92 9.73 -7.94
CA VAL A 95 10.19 10.95 -7.17
C VAL A 95 11.42 10.75 -6.28
N ASP A 96 12.13 11.82 -5.99
CA ASP A 96 13.35 11.84 -5.16
C ASP A 96 13.05 11.98 -3.68
N GLU A 97 11.89 12.54 -3.33
CA GLU A 97 11.43 12.71 -1.96
C GLU A 97 10.24 11.79 -1.64
N GLN A 98 10.09 11.48 -0.35
CA GLN A 98 8.97 10.67 0.13
C GLN A 98 7.65 11.38 -0.18
N PRO A 99 6.74 10.76 -0.97
CA PRO A 99 5.47 11.39 -1.28
C PRO A 99 4.53 11.36 -0.09
N ASP A 100 3.73 12.41 0.03
CA ASP A 100 2.62 12.45 0.97
C ASP A 100 1.58 11.39 0.60
N ALA A 101 1.32 10.44 1.49
CA ALA A 101 0.28 9.44 1.34
C ALA A 101 -1.03 9.92 2.00
N THR A 102 -2.16 9.58 1.41
CA THR A 102 -3.47 10.09 1.82
C THR A 102 -3.76 9.88 3.31
N TRP A 103 -3.54 8.67 3.83
CA TRP A 103 -3.79 8.39 5.25
C TRP A 103 -2.77 9.02 6.18
N SER A 104 -1.49 9.08 5.79
CA SER A 104 -0.45 9.73 6.60
C SER A 104 -0.67 11.25 6.72
N MET A 105 -1.25 11.89 5.68
CA MET A 105 -1.65 13.29 5.75
C MET A 105 -2.90 13.50 6.61
N LEU A 106 -3.89 12.59 6.48
CA LEU A 106 -5.17 12.74 7.15
C LEU A 106 -5.09 12.49 8.65
N ALA A 107 -4.33 11.49 9.07
CA ALA A 107 -4.18 11.09 10.46
C ALA A 107 -2.73 10.61 10.74
N PRO A 108 -1.76 11.53 10.79
CA PRO A 108 -0.33 11.20 10.90
C PRO A 108 0.04 10.52 12.21
N SER A 109 -0.78 10.66 13.26
CA SER A 109 -0.60 9.95 14.53
C SER A 109 -1.09 8.51 14.52
N GLU A 110 -1.82 8.10 13.47
CA GLU A 110 -2.40 6.76 13.35
C GLU A 110 -1.81 5.95 12.20
N TYR A 111 -1.40 6.62 11.11
CA TYR A 111 -0.96 5.97 9.86
C TYR A 111 0.39 6.49 9.41
N GLY A 112 1.40 5.65 9.51
CA GLY A 112 2.73 5.94 8.99
C GLY A 112 2.85 5.71 7.48
N PHE A 113 3.97 6.16 6.92
CA PHE A 113 4.24 6.00 5.49
C PHE A 113 4.39 4.53 5.07
N TYR A 114 5.14 3.76 5.86
CA TYR A 114 5.42 2.36 5.51
C TYR A 114 4.22 1.45 5.70
N SER A 115 3.48 1.62 6.78
CA SER A 115 2.28 0.86 7.11
C SER A 115 2.42 -0.65 6.90
N ASN A 116 3.55 -1.17 7.35
CA ASN A 116 3.81 -2.59 7.37
C ASN A 116 2.94 -3.27 8.43
N VAL A 117 2.46 -4.47 8.14
CA VAL A 117 1.77 -5.27 9.17
C VAL A 117 2.75 -5.59 10.29
N ASN A 118 2.51 -5.00 11.47
CA ASN A 118 3.36 -5.14 12.65
C ASN A 118 2.51 -5.49 13.87
N ASN A 119 2.62 -6.72 14.33
CA ASN A 119 1.89 -7.22 15.48
C ASN A 119 2.42 -6.76 16.84
N LEU A 120 3.54 -6.02 16.85
CA LEU A 120 4.18 -5.49 18.06
C LEU A 120 3.88 -4.00 18.28
N VAL A 121 3.22 -3.36 17.33
CA VAL A 121 2.81 -1.95 17.39
C VAL A 121 1.31 -1.87 17.21
N ASP A 122 0.60 -1.48 18.25
CA ASP A 122 -0.84 -1.31 18.18
C ASP A 122 -1.23 0.02 17.50
N HIS A 123 -2.36 0.03 16.84
CA HIS A 123 -3.02 1.24 16.41
C HIS A 123 -3.53 2.01 17.66
N PRO A 124 -3.53 3.36 17.67
CA PRO A 124 -3.98 4.11 18.85
C PRO A 124 -5.39 3.75 19.35
N ARG A 125 -6.23 3.17 18.50
CA ARG A 125 -7.65 2.84 18.83
C ARG A 125 -7.94 1.35 18.97
N TRP A 126 -7.02 0.45 18.57
CA TRP A 126 -7.21 -1.01 18.68
C TRP A 126 -5.89 -1.76 18.67
N SER A 127 -5.91 -2.98 19.22
CA SER A 127 -4.76 -3.88 19.13
C SER A 127 -4.64 -4.55 17.75
N GLN A 128 -3.42 -4.65 17.27
CA GLN A 128 -3.06 -5.33 16.02
C GLN A 128 -2.42 -6.71 16.25
N GLY A 129 -2.36 -7.16 17.49
CA GLY A 129 -1.77 -8.45 17.87
C GLY A 129 -2.53 -9.68 17.36
N THR A 130 -3.80 -9.52 16.99
CA THR A 130 -4.62 -10.63 16.47
C THR A 130 -5.47 -10.20 15.27
N GLU A 131 -5.66 -11.13 14.33
CA GLU A 131 -6.44 -10.94 13.12
C GLU A 131 -7.54 -11.99 12.98
N ARG A 132 -8.53 -11.73 12.12
CA ARG A 132 -9.48 -12.72 11.64
C ARG A 132 -9.47 -12.71 10.11
N ARG A 133 -9.11 -13.82 9.49
CA ARG A 133 -9.12 -13.95 8.05
C ARG A 133 -10.53 -14.08 7.50
N ILE A 134 -10.73 -13.61 6.27
CA ILE A 134 -11.99 -13.79 5.56
C ILE A 134 -12.27 -15.28 5.42
N GLY A 135 -13.49 -15.69 5.81
CA GLY A 135 -13.91 -17.10 5.81
C GLY A 135 -13.52 -17.90 7.07
N GLU A 136 -12.72 -17.34 7.98
CA GLU A 136 -12.39 -17.98 9.24
C GLU A 136 -13.25 -17.43 10.40
N PHE A 137 -13.74 -18.31 11.28
CA PHE A 137 -14.51 -17.91 12.45
C PHE A 137 -13.63 -17.48 13.63
N LYS A 138 -12.46 -18.09 13.79
CA LYS A 138 -11.56 -17.86 14.93
C LYS A 138 -10.54 -16.78 14.60
N ARG A 139 -10.21 -15.96 15.61
CA ARG A 139 -9.03 -15.07 15.54
C ARG A 139 -7.76 -15.87 15.72
N ARG A 140 -6.68 -15.41 15.09
CA ARG A 140 -5.33 -15.94 15.25
C ARG A 140 -4.35 -14.81 15.51
N LYS A 141 -3.15 -15.12 15.94
CA LYS A 141 -2.07 -14.13 16.06
C LYS A 141 -1.75 -13.54 14.70
N THR A 142 -1.65 -12.24 14.64
CA THR A 142 -1.13 -11.53 13.47
C THR A 142 0.36 -11.86 13.34
N MET A 143 0.79 -12.17 12.13
CA MET A 143 2.19 -12.43 11.83
C MET A 143 2.87 -11.14 11.35
N MET A 144 4.13 -10.92 11.77
CA MET A 144 4.95 -9.81 11.30
C MET A 144 4.98 -9.81 9.76
N TYR A 145 4.82 -8.63 9.15
CA TYR A 145 4.72 -8.48 7.69
C TYR A 145 3.67 -9.42 7.05
N ASN A 146 2.59 -9.70 7.77
CA ASN A 146 1.53 -10.62 7.34
C ASN A 146 2.06 -12.05 6.99
N GLY A 147 3.19 -12.44 7.59
CA GLY A 147 3.85 -13.73 7.39
C GLY A 147 4.97 -13.74 6.35
N TYR A 148 5.29 -12.59 5.76
CA TYR A 148 6.36 -12.45 4.75
C TYR A 148 7.68 -11.94 5.35
N GLU A 149 7.93 -12.18 6.64
CA GLU A 149 9.13 -11.67 7.32
C GLU A 149 10.43 -12.18 6.70
N ALA A 150 10.46 -13.44 6.29
CA ALA A 150 11.62 -14.04 5.65
C ALA A 150 11.98 -13.35 4.31
N GLU A 151 10.96 -12.93 3.56
CA GLU A 151 11.10 -12.33 2.24
C GLU A 151 11.40 -10.84 2.30
N VAL A 152 10.78 -10.10 3.24
CA VAL A 152 10.81 -8.63 3.21
C VAL A 152 11.48 -7.99 4.43
N GLY A 153 11.76 -8.74 5.50
CA GLY A 153 12.31 -8.19 6.73
C GLY A 153 13.66 -7.47 6.53
N HIS A 154 14.44 -7.94 5.56
CA HIS A 154 15.74 -7.34 5.22
C HIS A 154 15.62 -5.90 4.71
N LEU A 155 14.49 -5.51 4.07
CA LEU A 155 14.24 -4.14 3.58
C LEU A 155 14.17 -3.12 4.72
N TYR A 156 13.85 -3.55 5.93
CA TYR A 156 13.63 -2.70 7.09
C TYR A 156 14.69 -2.89 8.18
N LYS A 157 15.77 -3.60 7.87
CA LYS A 157 16.86 -3.85 8.81
C LYS A 157 17.50 -2.53 9.28
N GLY A 158 17.56 -2.34 10.60
CA GLY A 158 18.10 -1.13 11.22
C GLY A 158 17.12 0.04 11.32
N MET A 159 15.88 -0.11 10.87
CA MET A 159 14.83 0.87 11.08
C MET A 159 14.12 0.65 12.42
N ASP A 160 13.82 1.75 13.12
CA ASP A 160 12.91 1.71 14.27
C ASP A 160 11.45 1.57 13.78
N LEU A 161 10.93 0.34 13.85
CA LEU A 161 9.59 0.02 13.35
C LEU A 161 8.45 0.56 14.24
N ARG A 162 8.75 1.19 15.38
CA ARG A 162 7.76 1.93 16.16
C ARG A 162 7.63 3.37 15.68
N LYS A 163 8.71 3.91 15.14
CA LYS A 163 8.75 5.25 14.56
C LYS A 163 8.37 5.26 13.08
N TYR A 164 8.81 4.22 12.36
CA TYR A 164 8.61 4.06 10.92
C TYR A 164 7.57 2.96 10.64
N TYR A 165 6.36 3.18 11.10
CA TYR A 165 5.21 2.28 10.87
C TYR A 165 4.38 2.67 9.65
#